data_76b2fbcfcb1aba411533d5626dd6c658
#
_entry.id   76b2fbcfcb1aba411533d5626dd6c658
#
_cell.length_a   1.000
_cell.length_b   1.000
_cell.length_c   1.000
_cell.angle_alpha   90.00
_cell.angle_beta   90.00
_cell.angle_gamma   90.00
#
_symmetry.space_group_name_H-M   'P 1'
#
loop_
_entity.id
_entity.type
_entity.pdbx_description
1 polymer ?
#
loop_
_entity_poly.entity_id
_entity_poly.type
_entity_poly.pdbx_seq_one_letter_code
_entity_poly.pdbx_strand_id
1 'polypeptide(L)'
;ESLFDILGFNPVEAPSLEKHREKEIPRKWKKYYNMLVDLRKRHSMGAESISGEVLKRSAKEDSGDLSSYGQHLADAGSESFERDMAYNLLSNEKEMIAEIDAAIERIRNGTYGICEVTGELIPESRLEAIPFTRCTKLGQEIKEAENRKMKSVQRSIYDMSEGQSDPTDDEEDMS
;
A
#
# COMPACT_ATOMS: atom_id res chain seq x y z
N GLU A 1 36.20 -34.18 8.04
CA GLU A 1 36.12 -32.73 7.95
C GLU A 1 34.65 -32.36 8.15
N SER A 2 34.37 -31.53 9.14
CA SER A 2 33.02 -31.12 9.50
C SER A 2 32.51 -30.04 8.50
N LEU A 3 31.20 -30.03 8.22
CA LEU A 3 30.53 -28.96 7.46
C LEU A 3 30.85 -27.56 7.99
N PHE A 4 31.20 -27.45 9.24
CA PHE A 4 31.65 -26.22 9.90
C PHE A 4 32.98 -25.71 9.36
N ASP A 5 33.93 -26.63 9.05
CA ASP A 5 35.26 -26.27 8.52
C ASP A 5 35.20 -25.78 7.06
N ILE A 6 34.15 -26.17 6.33
CA ILE A 6 33.96 -25.84 4.92
C ILE A 6 33.19 -24.52 4.74
N LEU A 7 32.20 -24.24 5.60
CA LEU A 7 31.29 -23.11 5.44
C LEU A 7 31.67 -21.89 6.28
N GLY A 8 32.58 -22.07 7.27
CA GLY A 8 33.03 -20.97 8.15
C GLY A 8 31.95 -20.40 9.09
N PHE A 9 30.74 -21.02 9.11
CA PHE A 9 29.67 -20.67 10.04
C PHE A 9 28.88 -21.92 10.44
N ASN A 10 28.27 -21.89 11.62
CA ASN A 10 27.44 -22.96 12.11
C ASN A 10 26.01 -22.84 11.59
N PRO A 11 25.54 -23.68 10.63
CA PRO A 11 24.18 -23.57 10.08
C PRO A 11 23.07 -23.96 11.10
N VAL A 12 23.46 -24.54 12.25
CA VAL A 12 22.53 -24.90 13.34
C VAL A 12 22.33 -23.73 14.31
N GLU A 13 23.28 -22.82 14.39
CA GLU A 13 23.11 -21.51 15.00
C GLU A 13 22.57 -20.55 13.93
N ALA A 14 21.33 -20.78 13.49
CA ALA A 14 20.55 -19.69 12.94
C ALA A 14 20.69 -18.52 13.94
N PRO A 15 21.04 -17.29 13.47
CA PRO A 15 21.04 -16.14 14.36
C PRO A 15 19.70 -16.21 15.07
N SER A 16 19.76 -16.41 16.39
CA SER A 16 18.56 -16.40 17.22
C SER A 16 17.86 -15.13 16.78
N LEU A 17 16.75 -15.28 16.05
CA LEU A 17 15.82 -14.19 15.83
C LEU A 17 15.71 -13.59 17.21
N GLU A 18 16.40 -12.46 17.42
CA GLU A 18 16.29 -11.74 18.67
C GLU A 18 14.79 -11.67 18.85
N LYS A 19 14.31 -12.43 19.85
CA LYS A 19 12.94 -12.33 20.30
C LYS A 19 12.79 -10.84 20.48
N HIS A 20 12.14 -10.19 19.51
CA HIS A 20 11.79 -8.79 19.62
C HIS A 20 11.13 -8.74 20.98
N ARG A 21 11.88 -8.27 22.00
CA ARG A 21 11.32 -8.04 23.33
C ARG A 21 10.10 -7.21 23.02
N GLU A 22 8.93 -7.79 23.22
CA GLU A 22 7.66 -7.11 23.10
C GLU A 22 7.81 -5.89 24.02
N LYS A 23 8.17 -4.74 23.40
CA LYS A 23 8.34 -3.50 24.15
C LYS A 23 7.00 -3.28 24.80
N GLU A 24 6.97 -3.30 26.14
CA GLU A 24 5.73 -3.13 26.91
C GLU A 24 5.03 -1.87 26.43
N ILE A 25 3.79 -2.05 25.98
CA ILE A 25 2.99 -0.95 25.44
C ILE A 25 2.67 0.01 26.59
N PRO A 26 3.05 1.29 26.49
CA PRO A 26 2.78 2.27 27.54
C PRO A 26 1.29 2.32 27.87
N ARG A 27 0.94 2.33 29.14
CA ARG A 27 -0.46 2.34 29.63
C ARG A 27 -1.30 3.43 28.97
N LYS A 28 -0.69 4.59 28.69
CA LYS A 28 -1.32 5.73 27.99
C LYS A 28 -1.86 5.34 26.62
N TRP A 29 -1.14 4.49 25.88
CA TRP A 29 -1.46 4.14 24.50
C TRP A 29 -2.17 2.81 24.34
N LYS A 30 -2.43 2.09 25.42
CA LYS A 30 -3.06 0.77 25.38
C LYS A 30 -4.46 0.79 24.74
N LYS A 31 -5.25 1.84 24.98
CA LYS A 31 -6.56 2.04 24.35
C LYS A 31 -6.41 2.09 22.81
N TYR A 32 -5.51 2.93 22.32
CA TYR A 32 -5.28 3.11 20.88
C TYR A 32 -4.66 1.89 20.23
N TYR A 33 -3.76 1.20 20.94
CA TYR A 33 -3.20 -0.07 20.48
C TYR A 33 -4.29 -1.11 20.24
N ASN A 34 -5.21 -1.31 21.18
CA ASN A 34 -6.33 -2.24 21.01
C ASN A 34 -7.24 -1.84 19.83
N MET A 35 -7.55 -0.54 19.70
CA MET A 35 -8.30 -0.03 18.56
C MET A 35 -7.61 -0.31 17.21
N LEU A 36 -6.29 -0.14 17.15
CA LEU A 36 -5.49 -0.41 15.94
C LEU A 36 -5.47 -1.91 15.61
N VAL A 37 -5.32 -2.78 16.60
CA VAL A 37 -5.37 -4.24 16.41
C VAL A 37 -6.74 -4.68 15.90
N ASP A 38 -7.82 -4.14 16.43
CA ASP A 38 -9.18 -4.45 15.98
C ASP A 38 -9.45 -3.93 14.55
N LEU A 39 -8.93 -2.73 14.23
CA LEU A 39 -8.98 -2.18 12.87
C LEU A 39 -8.21 -3.06 11.89
N ARG A 40 -6.96 -3.41 12.23
CA ARG A 40 -6.12 -4.30 11.43
C ARG A 40 -6.83 -5.60 11.09
N LYS A 41 -7.44 -6.23 12.11
CA LYS A 41 -8.18 -7.48 11.92
C LYS A 41 -9.34 -7.31 10.93
N ARG A 42 -10.12 -6.23 11.05
CA ARG A 42 -11.24 -5.96 10.12
C ARG A 42 -10.77 -5.78 8.68
N HIS A 43 -9.72 -4.97 8.45
CA HIS A 43 -9.17 -4.76 7.11
C HIS A 43 -8.51 -6.03 6.55
N SER A 44 -7.85 -6.84 7.40
CA SER A 44 -7.31 -8.14 6.99
C SER A 44 -8.39 -9.10 6.50
N MET A 45 -9.51 -9.19 7.23
CA MET A 45 -10.65 -10.02 6.81
C MET A 45 -11.28 -9.50 5.51
N GLY A 46 -11.35 -8.17 5.33
CA GLY A 46 -11.81 -7.54 4.08
C GLY A 46 -10.91 -7.92 2.91
N ALA A 47 -9.60 -7.77 3.06
CA ALA A 47 -8.61 -8.13 2.06
C ALA A 47 -8.65 -9.62 1.68
N GLU A 48 -8.79 -10.52 2.67
CA GLU A 48 -8.92 -11.96 2.43
C GLU A 48 -10.20 -12.31 1.67
N SER A 49 -11.33 -11.67 2.00
CA SER A 49 -12.60 -11.86 1.30
C SER A 49 -12.50 -11.46 -0.17
N ILE A 50 -11.97 -10.26 -0.45
CA ILE A 50 -11.79 -9.75 -1.82
C ILE A 50 -10.80 -10.63 -2.59
N SER A 51 -9.67 -10.98 -1.99
CA SER A 51 -8.66 -11.86 -2.61
C SER A 51 -9.24 -13.23 -2.96
N GLY A 52 -10.02 -13.83 -2.06
CA GLY A 52 -10.69 -15.11 -2.30
C GLY A 52 -11.70 -15.04 -3.45
N GLU A 53 -12.40 -13.93 -3.60
CA GLU A 53 -13.35 -13.72 -4.71
C GLU A 53 -12.63 -13.55 -6.06
N VAL A 54 -11.55 -12.77 -6.10
CA VAL A 54 -10.70 -12.59 -7.29
C VAL A 54 -10.11 -13.92 -7.74
N LEU A 55 -9.56 -14.71 -6.81
CA LEU A 55 -8.98 -16.03 -7.12
C LEU A 55 -10.01 -17.01 -7.65
N LYS A 56 -11.23 -17.02 -7.11
CA LYS A 56 -12.31 -17.89 -7.60
C LYS A 56 -12.75 -17.54 -9.02
N ARG A 57 -12.79 -16.24 -9.35
CA ARG A 57 -13.12 -15.77 -10.71
C ARG A 57 -12.04 -16.15 -11.70
N SER A 58 -10.77 -15.90 -11.36
CA SER A 58 -9.62 -16.27 -12.21
C SER A 58 -9.57 -17.79 -12.50
N ALA A 59 -9.80 -18.63 -11.50
CA ALA A 59 -9.85 -20.09 -11.69
C ALA A 59 -11.01 -20.55 -12.59
N LYS A 60 -12.12 -19.83 -12.61
CA LYS A 60 -13.28 -20.14 -13.48
C LYS A 60 -13.00 -19.77 -14.93
N GLU A 61 -12.26 -18.68 -15.19
CA GLU A 61 -11.82 -18.30 -16.54
C GLU A 61 -10.82 -19.31 -17.13
N ASP A 62 -9.88 -19.81 -16.33
CA ASP A 62 -8.85 -20.75 -16.74
C ASP A 62 -9.42 -22.16 -17.08
N SER A 63 -10.58 -22.48 -16.52
CA SER A 63 -11.28 -23.76 -16.80
C SER A 63 -12.12 -23.77 -18.09
N GLY A 64 -12.02 -22.73 -18.91
CA GLY A 64 -12.40 -22.59 -20.32
C GLY A 64 -13.59 -23.42 -20.82
N ASP A 65 -14.81 -22.93 -20.68
CA ASP A 65 -15.93 -23.42 -21.48
C ASP A 65 -15.97 -22.67 -22.83
N LEU A 66 -15.36 -23.25 -23.86
CA LEU A 66 -15.24 -22.72 -25.23
C LEU A 66 -16.59 -22.63 -25.98
N SER A 67 -17.72 -22.79 -25.30
CA SER A 67 -19.02 -22.99 -25.94
C SER A 67 -19.88 -21.72 -26.13
N SER A 68 -19.39 -20.52 -25.84
CA SER A 68 -20.24 -19.31 -25.89
C SER A 68 -19.61 -18.11 -26.62
N TYR A 69 -19.24 -18.31 -27.88
CA TYR A 69 -18.50 -17.30 -28.69
C TYR A 69 -19.28 -16.05 -29.13
N GLY A 70 -20.56 -15.95 -28.86
CA GLY A 70 -21.43 -14.87 -29.38
C GLY A 70 -21.93 -13.84 -28.35
N GLN A 71 -21.87 -14.12 -27.07
CA GLN A 71 -22.45 -13.27 -26.01
C GLN A 71 -21.38 -12.47 -25.22
N HIS A 72 -20.11 -12.66 -25.55
CA HIS A 72 -18.96 -12.37 -24.70
C HIS A 72 -18.37 -10.95 -24.75
N LEU A 73 -18.66 -10.11 -25.77
CA LEU A 73 -17.94 -8.81 -25.85
C LEU A 73 -18.42 -7.81 -24.80
N ALA A 74 -19.72 -7.79 -24.51
CA ALA A 74 -20.27 -6.90 -23.47
C ALA A 74 -20.00 -7.44 -22.07
N ASP A 75 -20.08 -8.77 -21.87
CA ASP A 75 -19.80 -9.44 -20.61
C ASP A 75 -18.30 -9.39 -20.26
N ALA A 76 -17.41 -9.56 -21.24
CA ALA A 76 -15.96 -9.47 -21.03
C ALA A 76 -15.52 -8.06 -20.58
N GLY A 77 -16.14 -6.99 -21.11
CA GLY A 77 -15.88 -5.63 -20.66
C GLY A 77 -16.33 -5.38 -19.23
N SER A 78 -17.48 -5.92 -18.82
CA SER A 78 -18.02 -5.82 -17.47
C SER A 78 -17.16 -6.62 -16.48
N GLU A 79 -16.72 -7.81 -16.86
CA GLU A 79 -15.90 -8.69 -16.03
C GLU A 79 -14.48 -8.12 -15.79
N SER A 80 -13.87 -7.53 -16.82
CA SER A 80 -12.60 -6.83 -16.68
C SER A 80 -12.72 -5.63 -15.73
N PHE A 81 -13.78 -4.84 -15.85
CA PHE A 81 -14.03 -3.70 -14.97
C PHE A 81 -14.23 -4.13 -13.50
N GLU A 82 -15.01 -5.21 -13.27
CA GLU A 82 -15.21 -5.73 -11.92
C GLU A 82 -13.90 -6.24 -11.31
N ARG A 83 -13.04 -6.87 -12.11
CA ARG A 83 -11.73 -7.32 -11.68
C ARG A 83 -10.82 -6.15 -11.28
N ASP A 84 -10.74 -5.12 -12.13
CA ASP A 84 -9.97 -3.91 -11.86
C ASP A 84 -10.47 -3.22 -10.58
N MET A 85 -11.79 -3.16 -10.39
CA MET A 85 -12.38 -2.61 -9.18
C MET A 85 -12.00 -3.44 -7.94
N ALA A 86 -12.02 -4.76 -8.04
CA ALA A 86 -11.63 -5.65 -6.93
C ALA A 86 -10.14 -5.51 -6.59
N TYR A 87 -9.24 -5.37 -7.58
CA TYR A 87 -7.83 -5.07 -7.35
C TYR A 87 -7.61 -3.72 -6.67
N ASN A 88 -8.34 -2.69 -7.08
CA ASN A 88 -8.27 -1.38 -6.45
C ASN A 88 -8.74 -1.43 -4.98
N LEU A 89 -9.83 -2.13 -4.70
CA LEU A 89 -10.29 -2.34 -3.33
C LEU A 89 -9.27 -3.11 -2.49
N LEU A 90 -8.68 -4.18 -3.03
CA LEU A 90 -7.64 -4.96 -2.35
C LEU A 90 -6.39 -4.11 -2.07
N SER A 91 -6.00 -3.24 -3.01
CA SER A 91 -4.89 -2.30 -2.82
C SER A 91 -5.17 -1.33 -1.68
N ASN A 92 -6.38 -0.76 -1.65
CA ASN A 92 -6.81 0.15 -0.58
C ASN A 92 -6.79 -0.54 0.79
N GLU A 93 -7.29 -1.79 0.90
CA GLU A 93 -7.25 -2.56 2.14
C GLU A 93 -5.81 -2.81 2.61
N LYS A 94 -4.90 -3.15 1.69
CA LYS A 94 -3.48 -3.35 1.99
C LYS A 94 -2.79 -2.06 2.44
N GLU A 95 -3.10 -0.93 1.82
CA GLU A 95 -2.59 0.38 2.22
C GLU A 95 -3.06 0.74 3.64
N MET A 96 -4.34 0.50 3.95
CA MET A 96 -4.88 0.72 5.30
C MET A 96 -4.18 -0.16 6.34
N ILE A 97 -3.94 -1.44 6.04
CA ILE A 97 -3.20 -2.34 6.93
C ILE A 97 -1.78 -1.82 7.16
N ALA A 98 -1.08 -1.36 6.12
CA ALA A 98 0.27 -0.81 6.24
C ALA A 98 0.31 0.46 7.11
N GLU A 99 -0.67 1.36 6.98
CA GLU A 99 -0.79 2.55 7.84
C GLU A 99 -1.07 2.20 9.30
N ILE A 100 -1.91 1.19 9.53
CA ILE A 100 -2.22 0.70 10.89
C ILE A 100 -0.97 0.05 11.50
N ASP A 101 -0.26 -0.79 10.76
CA ASP A 101 0.97 -1.44 11.21
C ASP A 101 2.06 -0.41 11.54
N ALA A 102 2.20 0.63 10.72
CA ALA A 102 3.09 1.75 11.01
C ALA A 102 2.68 2.52 12.28
N ALA A 103 1.38 2.64 12.57
CA ALA A 103 0.91 3.25 13.81
C ALA A 103 1.22 2.38 15.06
N ILE A 104 1.05 1.07 14.95
CA ILE A 104 1.41 0.11 15.99
C ILE A 104 2.93 0.19 16.28
N GLU A 105 3.74 0.31 15.23
CA GLU A 105 5.20 0.46 15.36
C GLU A 105 5.58 1.78 16.04
N ARG A 106 4.89 2.89 15.74
CA ARG A 106 5.07 4.16 16.42
C ARG A 106 4.74 4.08 17.92
N ILE A 107 3.72 3.30 18.32
CA ILE A 107 3.41 3.04 19.73
C ILE A 107 4.57 2.30 20.40
N ARG A 108 5.12 1.27 19.76
CA ARG A 108 6.25 0.47 20.26
C ARG A 108 7.54 1.30 20.39
N ASN A 109 7.74 2.22 19.46
CA ASN A 109 8.91 3.10 19.42
C ASN A 109 8.76 4.35 20.30
N GLY A 110 7.56 4.61 20.86
CA GLY A 110 7.30 5.78 21.72
C GLY A 110 7.10 7.09 20.97
N THR A 111 6.94 7.06 19.64
CA THR A 111 6.74 8.25 18.79
C THR A 111 5.26 8.48 18.45
N TYR A 112 4.36 7.62 18.92
CA TYR A 112 2.94 7.75 18.64
C TYR A 112 2.36 9.02 19.27
N GLY A 113 1.48 9.71 18.53
CA GLY A 113 0.84 10.95 18.95
C GLY A 113 1.65 12.21 18.67
N ILE A 114 2.80 12.09 17.98
CA ILE A 114 3.62 13.22 17.52
C ILE A 114 3.44 13.33 16.00
N CYS A 115 3.18 14.55 15.53
CA CYS A 115 3.05 14.83 14.09
C CYS A 115 4.40 14.70 13.39
N GLU A 116 4.46 13.93 12.30
CA GLU A 116 5.69 13.71 11.52
C GLU A 116 6.17 14.99 10.79
N VAL A 117 5.27 15.93 10.52
CA VAL A 117 5.56 17.16 9.75
C VAL A 117 5.89 18.34 10.67
N THR A 118 5.05 18.56 11.70
CA THR A 118 5.19 19.75 12.57
C THR A 118 5.92 19.45 13.87
N GLY A 119 6.10 18.18 14.24
CA GLY A 119 6.66 17.80 15.53
C GLY A 119 5.74 18.05 16.74
N GLU A 120 4.54 18.57 16.52
CA GLU A 120 3.58 18.88 17.58
C GLU A 120 2.77 17.63 17.98
N LEU A 121 2.17 17.70 19.18
CA LEU A 121 1.28 16.65 19.63
C LEU A 121 -0.03 16.65 18.83
N ILE A 122 -0.42 15.46 18.37
CA ILE A 122 -1.71 15.25 17.69
C ILE A 122 -2.81 15.27 18.75
N PRO A 123 -3.88 16.05 18.57
CA PRO A 123 -5.00 16.11 19.51
C PRO A 123 -5.64 14.74 19.72
N GLU A 124 -6.01 14.42 20.96
CA GLU A 124 -6.63 13.13 21.30
C GLU A 124 -7.93 12.88 20.53
N SER A 125 -8.74 13.91 20.33
CA SER A 125 -9.96 13.81 19.51
C SER A 125 -9.70 13.33 18.08
N ARG A 126 -8.55 13.73 17.50
CA ARG A 126 -8.14 13.27 16.17
C ARG A 126 -7.64 11.83 16.20
N LEU A 127 -6.90 11.43 17.24
CA LEU A 127 -6.44 10.05 17.43
C LEU A 127 -7.62 9.10 17.72
N GLU A 128 -8.67 9.57 18.36
CA GLU A 128 -9.90 8.78 18.57
C GLU A 128 -10.68 8.56 17.27
N ALA A 129 -10.73 9.58 16.41
CA ALA A 129 -11.40 9.49 15.12
C ALA A 129 -10.58 8.67 14.10
N ILE A 130 -9.27 8.90 14.06
CA ILE A 130 -8.33 8.27 13.11
C ILE A 130 -7.08 7.82 13.87
N PRO A 131 -7.07 6.63 14.48
CA PRO A 131 -5.98 6.19 15.36
C PRO A 131 -4.66 5.92 14.62
N PHE A 132 -4.67 5.71 13.32
CA PHE A 132 -3.47 5.52 12.51
C PHE A 132 -2.90 6.83 11.94
N THR A 133 -3.51 8.00 12.22
CA THR A 133 -3.05 9.29 11.69
C THR A 133 -1.58 9.58 12.05
N ARG A 134 -0.83 10.17 11.10
CA ARG A 134 0.57 10.57 11.26
C ARG A 134 0.74 12.06 11.53
N CYS A 135 -0.28 12.86 11.21
CA CYS A 135 -0.16 14.31 11.18
C CYS A 135 -1.31 15.00 11.91
N THR A 136 -1.03 16.18 12.44
CA THR A 136 -2.06 17.16 12.82
C THR A 136 -2.80 17.64 11.57
N LYS A 137 -3.91 18.36 11.72
CA LYS A 137 -4.62 18.96 10.58
C LYS A 137 -3.70 19.85 9.76
N LEU A 138 -2.94 20.72 10.43
CA LEU A 138 -1.96 21.60 9.78
C LEU A 138 -0.87 20.81 9.07
N GLY A 139 -0.30 19.79 9.72
CA GLY A 139 0.73 18.94 9.11
C GLY A 139 0.21 18.21 7.87
N GLN A 140 -1.04 17.79 7.86
CA GLN A 140 -1.67 17.17 6.70
C GLN A 140 -1.86 18.17 5.55
N GLU A 141 -2.31 19.39 5.82
CA GLU A 141 -2.44 20.46 4.84
C GLU A 141 -1.10 20.80 4.17
N ILE A 142 -0.01 20.87 4.96
CA ILE A 142 1.35 21.08 4.45
C ILE A 142 1.75 19.93 3.49
N LYS A 143 1.59 18.68 3.94
CA LYS A 143 1.93 17.48 3.15
C LYS A 143 1.14 17.42 1.84
N GLU A 144 -0.13 17.74 1.88
CA GLU A 144 -0.98 17.78 0.68
C GLU A 144 -0.59 18.91 -0.28
N ALA A 145 -0.17 20.07 0.25
CA ALA A 145 0.33 21.17 -0.57
C ALA A 145 1.66 20.81 -1.26
N GLU A 146 2.56 20.13 -0.55
CA GLU A 146 3.82 19.61 -1.10
C GLU A 146 3.56 18.57 -2.18
N ASN A 147 2.69 17.61 -1.93
CA ASN A 147 2.33 16.59 -2.90
C ASN A 147 1.69 17.18 -4.18
N ARG A 148 0.87 18.22 -4.04
CA ARG A 148 0.31 18.95 -5.20
C ARG A 148 1.39 19.62 -6.03
N LYS A 149 2.37 20.26 -5.39
CA LYS A 149 3.52 20.87 -6.07
C LYS A 149 4.36 19.82 -6.80
N MET A 150 4.66 18.69 -6.15
CA MET A 150 5.42 17.61 -6.75
C MET A 150 4.71 17.03 -8.00
N LYS A 151 3.40 16.79 -7.91
CA LYS A 151 2.61 16.30 -9.05
C LYS A 151 2.55 17.32 -10.21
N SER A 152 2.50 18.62 -9.92
CA SER A 152 2.51 19.66 -10.98
C SER A 152 3.87 19.73 -11.68
N VAL A 153 4.97 19.62 -10.94
CA VAL A 153 6.33 19.57 -11.51
C VAL A 153 6.51 18.32 -12.37
N GLN A 154 6.07 17.16 -11.87
CA GLN A 154 6.18 15.89 -12.61
C GLN A 154 5.39 15.92 -13.92
N ARG A 155 4.18 16.52 -13.91
CA ARG A 155 3.38 16.72 -15.14
C ARG A 155 4.09 17.66 -16.12
N SER A 156 4.65 18.77 -15.65
CA SER A 156 5.40 19.71 -16.49
C SER A 156 6.64 19.07 -17.15
N ILE A 157 7.36 18.20 -16.41
CA ILE A 157 8.50 17.45 -16.96
C ILE A 157 8.03 16.48 -18.05
N TYR A 158 6.92 15.80 -17.82
CA TYR A 158 6.34 14.87 -18.80
C TYR A 158 5.91 15.59 -20.07
N ASP A 159 5.17 16.70 -19.96
CA ASP A 159 4.76 17.53 -21.10
C ASP A 159 5.95 18.07 -21.91
N MET A 160 7.06 18.43 -21.22
CA MET A 160 8.28 18.86 -21.91
C MET A 160 9.00 17.71 -22.64
N SER A 161 8.85 16.47 -22.19
CA SER A 161 9.47 15.31 -22.84
C SER A 161 8.69 14.83 -24.09
N GLU A 162 7.38 15.03 -24.12
CA GLU A 162 6.56 14.69 -25.31
C GLU A 162 6.59 15.79 -26.40
N GLY A 163 6.90 17.03 -26.05
CA GLY A 163 6.99 18.15 -26.99
C GLY A 163 8.21 18.14 -27.92
N GLN A 164 9.09 17.16 -27.83
CA GLN A 164 10.34 17.03 -28.61
C GLN A 164 10.29 15.89 -29.62
N SER A 165 9.10 15.54 -30.13
CA SER A 165 8.98 14.77 -31.36
C SER A 165 9.15 15.72 -32.55
N ASP A 166 10.30 15.64 -33.15
CA ASP A 166 10.79 16.37 -34.31
C ASP A 166 9.81 16.30 -35.49
N PRO A 167 9.40 17.42 -36.09
CA PRO A 167 8.73 17.43 -37.37
C PRO A 167 9.79 17.58 -38.45
N THR A 168 10.52 16.55 -38.75
CA THR A 168 11.38 16.49 -39.95
C THR A 168 11.06 15.20 -40.69
N ASP A 169 10.42 15.35 -41.80
CA ASP A 169 10.76 14.81 -43.12
C ASP A 169 9.49 14.59 -43.91
N ASP A 170 8.97 15.70 -44.46
CA ASP A 170 8.16 15.67 -45.69
C ASP A 170 8.63 16.83 -46.57
N GLU A 171 9.78 16.71 -47.16
CA GLU A 171 10.12 17.41 -48.40
C GLU A 171 11.01 16.51 -49.23
N GLU A 172 10.60 16.38 -50.48
CA GLU A 172 11.23 15.91 -51.67
C GLU A 172 10.74 14.55 -52.22
N ASP A 173 9.81 14.62 -53.14
CA ASP A 173 10.18 14.32 -54.52
C ASP A 173 9.10 14.79 -55.50
N MET A 174 9.34 15.94 -56.17
CA MET A 174 8.75 16.30 -57.43
C MET A 174 9.86 16.67 -58.41
N SER A 175 10.23 15.67 -59.25
CA SER A 175 10.85 15.89 -60.58
C SER A 175 10.60 14.74 -61.50
#